data_0621ec7be5fec993cfecc877a9cdc180
#
_entry.id   0621ec7be5fec993cfecc877a9cdc180
#
_cell.length_a   1.000
_cell.length_b   1.000
_cell.length_c   1.000
_cell.angle_alpha   90.00
_cell.angle_beta   90.00
_cell.angle_gamma   90.00
#
_symmetry.space_group_name_H-M   'P 1'
#
loop_
_entity.id
_entity.type
_entity.pdbx_description
1 polymer ?
#
loop_
_entity_poly.entity_id
_entity_poly.type
_entity_poly.pdbx_seq_one_letter_code
_entity_poly.pdbx_strand_id
1 'polypeptide(L)'
;MTRKKVREHLFKMLFLLDFYPKTELDDQVSTYLSDIGNDADAAEETQERLEKVREELKQKFYAVAEHLEEIDRKIEEKSNGWSLKRLAKADITALRLAIYEIQYDEDVPAGVAVNESVELAKVYGTDKSPAFVKGVLGSVVRDGAEE
;
A
#
# COMPACT_ATOMS: atom_id res chain seq x y z
N MET A 1 -8.01 3.75 16.30
CA MET A 1 -7.02 3.00 15.48
C MET A 1 -5.88 3.93 15.13
N THR A 2 -4.64 3.50 15.30
CA THR A 2 -3.47 4.31 14.97
C THR A 2 -3.29 4.48 13.47
N ARG A 3 -2.57 5.53 13.05
CA ARG A 3 -2.26 5.72 11.62
C ARG A 3 -1.47 4.52 11.05
N LYS A 4 -0.60 3.93 11.86
CA LYS A 4 0.15 2.73 11.47
C LYS A 4 -0.79 1.56 11.17
N LYS A 5 -1.82 1.35 11.99
CA LYS A 5 -2.80 0.28 11.77
C LYS A 5 -3.67 0.53 10.56
N VAL A 6 -4.07 1.78 10.34
CA VAL A 6 -4.83 2.13 9.14
C VAL A 6 -4.02 1.82 7.88
N ARG A 7 -2.73 2.19 7.89
CA ARG A 7 -1.84 1.90 6.76
C ARG A 7 -1.67 0.39 6.55
N GLU A 8 -1.55 -0.39 7.62
CA GLU A 8 -1.45 -1.84 7.54
C GLU A 8 -2.71 -2.45 6.90
N HIS A 9 -3.88 -1.95 7.25
CA HIS A 9 -5.12 -2.37 6.61
C HIS A 9 -5.12 -2.03 5.12
N LEU A 10 -4.68 -0.84 4.74
CA LEU A 10 -4.58 -0.46 3.34
C LEU A 10 -3.62 -1.39 2.59
N PHE A 11 -2.48 -1.70 3.19
CA PHE A 11 -1.52 -2.66 2.63
C PHE A 11 -2.19 -4.01 2.37
N LYS A 12 -2.91 -4.54 3.37
CA LYS A 12 -3.62 -5.83 3.22
C LYS A 12 -4.69 -5.77 2.12
N MET A 13 -5.43 -4.68 2.04
CA MET A 13 -6.45 -4.50 1.00
C MET A 13 -5.83 -4.49 -0.39
N LEU A 14 -4.65 -3.91 -0.54
CA LEU A 14 -3.98 -3.81 -1.84
C LEU A 14 -3.58 -5.15 -2.44
N PHE A 15 -3.46 -6.22 -1.61
CA PHE A 15 -3.29 -7.58 -2.13
C PHE A 15 -4.47 -8.01 -3.00
N LEU A 16 -5.66 -7.48 -2.77
CA LEU A 16 -6.84 -7.82 -3.55
C LEU A 16 -6.66 -7.54 -5.04
N LEU A 17 -5.83 -6.53 -5.37
CA LEU A 17 -5.53 -6.17 -6.75
C LEU A 17 -4.85 -7.29 -7.54
N ASP A 18 -4.08 -8.14 -6.86
CA ASP A 18 -3.35 -9.24 -7.49
C ASP A 18 -4.12 -10.56 -7.50
N PHE A 19 -5.11 -10.72 -6.63
CA PHE A 19 -5.77 -12.01 -6.44
C PHE A 19 -7.19 -12.07 -6.98
N TYR A 20 -7.78 -10.93 -7.31
CA TYR A 20 -9.17 -10.89 -7.79
C TYR A 20 -9.27 -10.08 -9.09
N PRO A 21 -10.11 -10.55 -10.06
CA PRO A 21 -10.39 -9.77 -11.26
C PRO A 21 -11.22 -8.55 -10.92
N LYS A 22 -11.21 -7.56 -11.80
CA LYS A 22 -11.95 -6.30 -11.60
C LYS A 22 -13.42 -6.51 -11.31
N THR A 23 -14.02 -7.56 -11.90
CA THR A 23 -15.45 -7.88 -11.72
C THR A 23 -15.80 -8.30 -10.29
N GLU A 24 -14.83 -8.79 -9.53
CA GLU A 24 -15.04 -9.25 -8.15
C GLU A 24 -14.45 -8.31 -7.11
N LEU A 25 -13.69 -7.32 -7.56
CA LEU A 25 -12.89 -6.47 -6.67
C LEU A 25 -13.76 -5.67 -5.70
N ASP A 26 -14.84 -5.07 -6.19
CA ASP A 26 -15.72 -4.24 -5.34
C ASP A 26 -16.34 -5.07 -4.21
N ASP A 27 -16.76 -6.29 -4.49
CA ASP A 27 -17.31 -7.18 -3.47
C ASP A 27 -16.26 -7.55 -2.43
N GLN A 28 -15.02 -7.81 -2.87
CA GLN A 28 -13.94 -8.15 -1.96
C GLN A 28 -13.55 -6.96 -1.07
N VAL A 29 -13.54 -5.76 -1.62
CA VAL A 29 -13.29 -4.53 -0.85
C VAL A 29 -14.39 -4.34 0.19
N SER A 30 -15.65 -4.48 -0.19
CA SER A 30 -16.78 -4.35 0.73
C SER A 30 -16.70 -5.37 1.86
N THR A 31 -16.36 -6.62 1.55
CA THR A 31 -16.21 -7.68 2.54
C THR A 31 -15.09 -7.35 3.53
N TYR A 32 -13.93 -6.92 3.02
CA TYR A 32 -12.81 -6.55 3.88
C TYR A 32 -13.21 -5.42 4.84
N LEU A 33 -13.83 -4.36 4.31
CA LEU A 33 -14.24 -3.21 5.13
C LEU A 33 -15.31 -3.56 6.15
N SER A 34 -16.22 -4.48 5.84
CA SER A 34 -17.20 -4.97 6.81
C SER A 34 -16.53 -5.73 7.94
N ASP A 35 -15.54 -6.56 7.62
CA ASP A 35 -14.84 -7.39 8.60
C ASP A 35 -13.89 -6.62 9.50
N ILE A 36 -13.48 -5.41 9.11
CA ILE A 36 -12.55 -4.59 9.89
C ILE A 36 -13.09 -4.30 11.30
N GLY A 37 -14.40 -4.23 11.45
CA GLY A 37 -15.05 -4.03 12.75
C GLY A 37 -14.88 -5.18 13.72
N ASN A 38 -14.50 -6.36 13.23
CA ASN A 38 -14.27 -7.58 14.03
C ASN A 38 -12.80 -7.71 14.45
N ASP A 39 -11.93 -6.81 14.00
CA ASP A 39 -10.52 -6.83 14.34
C ASP A 39 -10.35 -6.41 15.80
N ALA A 40 -9.35 -6.99 16.49
CA ALA A 40 -9.01 -6.62 17.86
C ALA A 40 -8.71 -5.12 18.01
N ASP A 41 -8.13 -4.51 16.99
CA ASP A 41 -7.80 -3.08 16.98
C ASP A 41 -9.03 -2.17 16.93
N ALA A 42 -10.17 -2.72 16.50
CA ALA A 42 -11.42 -1.99 16.40
C ALA A 42 -12.30 -2.11 17.66
N ALA A 43 -11.92 -2.96 18.62
CA ALA A 43 -12.74 -3.29 19.77
C ALA A 43 -13.07 -2.08 20.65
N GLU A 44 -12.19 -1.09 20.72
CA GLU A 44 -12.36 0.12 21.50
C GLU A 44 -12.76 1.34 20.66
N GLU A 45 -12.92 1.17 19.35
CA GLU A 45 -13.30 2.26 18.47
C GLU A 45 -14.80 2.56 18.55
N THR A 46 -15.16 3.83 18.45
CA THR A 46 -16.55 4.21 18.27
C THR A 46 -17.00 3.88 16.85
N GLN A 47 -18.29 3.67 16.66
CA GLN A 47 -18.84 3.42 15.33
C GLN A 47 -18.53 4.57 14.37
N GLU A 48 -18.59 5.79 14.85
CA GLU A 48 -18.29 6.97 14.06
C GLU A 48 -16.84 6.97 13.55
N ARG A 49 -15.87 6.66 14.42
CA ARG A 49 -14.46 6.59 14.04
C ARG A 49 -14.19 5.45 13.08
N LEU A 50 -14.84 4.32 13.32
CA LEU A 50 -14.68 3.15 12.44
C LEU A 50 -15.20 3.45 11.04
N GLU A 51 -16.33 4.15 10.92
CA GLU A 51 -16.85 4.56 9.63
C GLU A 51 -15.90 5.52 8.89
N LYS A 52 -15.25 6.43 9.63
CA LYS A 52 -14.24 7.31 9.04
C LYS A 52 -13.04 6.53 8.51
N VAL A 53 -12.60 5.51 9.26
CA VAL A 53 -11.50 4.64 8.82
C VAL A 53 -11.90 3.87 7.56
N ARG A 54 -13.10 3.30 7.53
CA ARG A 54 -13.61 2.59 6.35
C ARG A 54 -13.64 3.49 5.13
N GLU A 55 -14.14 4.71 5.28
CA GLU A 55 -14.22 5.67 4.18
C GLU A 55 -12.83 6.05 3.67
N GLU A 56 -11.91 6.33 4.57
CA GLU A 56 -10.52 6.64 4.21
C GLU A 56 -9.87 5.49 3.44
N LEU A 57 -10.01 4.27 3.95
CA LEU A 57 -9.44 3.08 3.32
C LEU A 57 -10.02 2.84 1.93
N LYS A 58 -11.32 3.00 1.80
CA LYS A 58 -12.00 2.84 0.51
C LYS A 58 -11.49 3.85 -0.51
N GLN A 59 -11.43 5.12 -0.13
CA GLN A 59 -10.96 6.18 -1.01
C GLN A 59 -9.51 5.95 -1.45
N LYS A 60 -8.63 5.61 -0.51
CA LYS A 60 -7.23 5.39 -0.83
C LYS A 60 -7.01 4.14 -1.67
N PHE A 61 -7.74 3.07 -1.36
CA PHE A 61 -7.66 1.85 -2.17
C PHE A 61 -7.97 2.13 -3.63
N TYR A 62 -9.09 2.80 -3.90
CA TYR A 62 -9.48 3.09 -5.28
C TYR A 62 -8.58 4.13 -5.94
N ALA A 63 -7.99 5.04 -5.17
CA ALA A 63 -6.99 5.97 -5.70
C ALA A 63 -5.74 5.23 -6.17
N VAL A 64 -5.26 4.24 -5.40
CA VAL A 64 -4.14 3.40 -5.82
C VAL A 64 -4.53 2.61 -7.08
N ALA A 65 -5.71 2.01 -7.09
CA ALA A 65 -6.19 1.23 -8.23
C ALA A 65 -6.27 2.08 -9.50
N GLU A 66 -6.69 3.34 -9.39
CA GLU A 66 -6.78 4.27 -10.51
C GLU A 66 -5.40 4.56 -11.12
N HIS A 67 -4.37 4.65 -10.29
CA HIS A 67 -2.99 4.94 -10.72
C HIS A 67 -2.13 3.69 -10.87
N LEU A 68 -2.73 2.50 -10.80
CA LEU A 68 -1.99 1.24 -10.73
C LEU A 68 -1.02 1.05 -11.89
N GLU A 69 -1.46 1.33 -13.11
CA GLU A 69 -0.63 1.15 -14.30
C GLU A 69 0.64 2.00 -14.23
N GLU A 70 0.50 3.27 -13.85
CA GLU A 70 1.63 4.18 -13.71
C GLU A 70 2.56 3.78 -12.57
N ILE A 71 1.98 3.36 -11.44
CA ILE A 71 2.73 2.90 -10.27
C ILE A 71 3.53 1.66 -10.63
N ASP A 72 2.91 0.68 -11.28
CA ASP A 72 3.57 -0.57 -11.66
C ASP A 72 4.69 -0.33 -12.67
N ARG A 73 4.49 0.60 -13.58
CA ARG A 73 5.53 1.00 -14.55
C ARG A 73 6.74 1.58 -13.80
N LYS A 74 6.49 2.40 -12.79
CA LYS A 74 7.56 2.99 -11.96
C LYS A 74 8.32 1.89 -11.22
N ILE A 75 7.62 0.89 -10.67
CA ILE A 75 8.26 -0.23 -9.99
C ILE A 75 9.20 -0.98 -10.95
N GLU A 76 8.73 -1.34 -12.14
CA GLU A 76 9.56 -2.05 -13.12
C GLU A 76 10.77 -1.22 -13.54
N GLU A 77 10.57 0.07 -13.75
CA GLU A 77 11.63 1.01 -14.13
C GLU A 77 12.76 1.06 -13.09
N LYS A 78 12.40 0.98 -11.79
CA LYS A 78 13.37 1.12 -10.69
C LYS A 78 13.84 -0.22 -10.09
N SER A 79 13.40 -1.34 -10.64
CA SER A 79 13.71 -2.68 -10.10
C SER A 79 14.90 -3.36 -10.78
N ASN A 80 15.80 -2.62 -11.40
CA ASN A 80 17.00 -3.15 -12.03
C ASN A 80 16.72 -4.29 -13.03
N GLY A 81 15.69 -4.13 -13.84
CA GLY A 81 15.35 -5.09 -14.89
C GLY A 81 14.43 -6.22 -14.47
N TRP A 82 14.03 -6.28 -13.19
CA TRP A 82 13.07 -7.29 -12.74
C TRP A 82 11.67 -6.89 -13.15
N SER A 83 10.94 -7.80 -13.79
CA SER A 83 9.52 -7.58 -14.10
C SER A 83 8.68 -7.82 -12.85
N LEU A 84 7.49 -7.23 -12.81
CA LEU A 84 6.55 -7.43 -11.69
C LEU A 84 6.28 -8.91 -11.40
N LYS A 85 6.21 -9.73 -12.44
CA LYS A 85 5.94 -11.16 -12.28
C LYS A 85 6.99 -11.89 -11.44
N ARG A 86 8.20 -11.35 -11.38
CA ARG A 86 9.31 -11.96 -10.64
C ARG A 86 9.48 -11.43 -9.23
N LEU A 87 8.76 -10.37 -8.90
CA LEU A 87 8.83 -9.77 -7.56
C LEU A 87 7.86 -10.46 -6.61
N ALA A 88 8.24 -10.54 -5.33
CA ALA A 88 7.35 -11.06 -4.30
C ALA A 88 6.13 -10.15 -4.14
N LYS A 89 4.95 -10.74 -3.93
CA LYS A 89 3.71 -9.98 -3.80
C LYS A 89 3.74 -8.97 -2.65
N ALA A 90 4.37 -9.33 -1.53
CA ALA A 90 4.52 -8.41 -0.40
C ALA A 90 5.37 -7.20 -0.79
N ASP A 91 6.44 -7.41 -1.56
CA ASP A 91 7.31 -6.33 -2.02
C ASP A 91 6.58 -5.40 -2.97
N ILE A 92 5.88 -5.96 -3.94
CA ILE A 92 5.07 -5.18 -4.89
C ILE A 92 4.05 -4.34 -4.15
N THR A 93 3.36 -4.93 -3.18
CA THR A 93 2.30 -4.26 -2.43
C THR A 93 2.85 -3.11 -1.59
N ALA A 94 3.98 -3.33 -0.90
CA ALA A 94 4.65 -2.28 -0.14
C ALA A 94 5.10 -1.13 -1.06
N LEU A 95 5.63 -1.46 -2.23
CA LEU A 95 6.06 -0.46 -3.22
C LEU A 95 4.87 0.31 -3.78
N ARG A 96 3.78 -0.36 -4.12
CA ARG A 96 2.57 0.30 -4.62
C ARG A 96 2.04 1.32 -3.64
N LEU A 97 1.96 0.94 -2.36
CA LEU A 97 1.48 1.85 -1.31
C LEU A 97 2.38 3.07 -1.18
N ALA A 98 3.68 2.85 -1.05
CA ALA A 98 4.63 3.95 -0.85
C ALA A 98 4.71 4.88 -2.06
N ILE A 99 4.73 4.34 -3.27
CA ILE A 99 4.79 5.16 -4.49
C ILE A 99 3.53 6.01 -4.62
N TYR A 100 2.37 5.43 -4.33
CA TYR A 100 1.13 6.20 -4.28
C TYR A 100 1.26 7.37 -3.29
N GLU A 101 1.75 7.10 -2.09
CA GLU A 101 1.90 8.14 -1.07
C GLU A 101 2.89 9.22 -1.49
N ILE A 102 4.02 8.83 -2.04
CA ILE A 102 5.06 9.78 -2.48
C ILE A 102 4.56 10.68 -3.61
N GLN A 103 3.85 10.13 -4.56
CA GLN A 103 3.47 10.85 -5.78
C GLN A 103 2.10 11.53 -5.71
N TYR A 104 1.17 11.01 -4.93
CA TYR A 104 -0.22 11.46 -4.97
C TYR A 104 -0.82 11.89 -3.62
N ASP A 105 -0.21 11.51 -2.50
CA ASP A 105 -0.76 11.83 -1.18
C ASP A 105 0.09 12.88 -0.49
N GLU A 106 -0.35 14.13 -0.58
CA GLU A 106 0.38 15.28 0.00
C GLU A 106 0.46 15.24 1.54
N ASP A 107 -0.43 14.49 2.18
CA ASP A 107 -0.46 14.39 3.64
C ASP A 107 0.60 13.46 4.20
N VAL A 108 1.26 12.67 3.34
CA VAL A 108 2.31 11.73 3.76
C VAL A 108 3.67 12.20 3.25
N PRO A 109 4.57 12.63 4.14
CA PRO A 109 5.94 12.97 3.72
C PRO A 109 6.66 11.76 3.12
N ALA A 110 7.49 12.01 2.11
CA ALA A 110 8.20 10.93 1.41
C ALA A 110 9.01 10.04 2.35
N GLY A 111 9.71 10.64 3.32
CA GLY A 111 10.49 9.87 4.29
C GLY A 111 9.64 8.94 5.15
N VAL A 112 8.44 9.37 5.51
CA VAL A 112 7.49 8.54 6.26
C VAL A 112 7.00 7.39 5.39
N ALA A 113 6.64 7.66 4.13
CA ALA A 113 6.20 6.63 3.20
C ALA A 113 7.26 5.54 3.02
N VAL A 114 8.52 5.94 2.83
CA VAL A 114 9.64 4.99 2.68
C VAL A 114 9.81 4.15 3.95
N ASN A 115 9.94 4.80 5.11
CA ASN A 115 10.19 4.10 6.37
C ASN A 115 9.08 3.13 6.73
N GLU A 116 7.83 3.53 6.57
CA GLU A 116 6.70 2.67 6.90
C GLU A 116 6.57 1.48 5.95
N SER A 117 6.89 1.66 4.67
CA SER A 117 6.87 0.56 3.71
C SER A 117 8.01 -0.43 3.94
N VAL A 118 9.18 0.05 4.37
CA VAL A 118 10.28 -0.83 4.77
C VAL A 118 9.87 -1.67 5.98
N GLU A 119 9.16 -1.08 6.96
CA GLU A 119 8.65 -1.82 8.11
C GLU A 119 7.64 -2.91 7.70
N LEU A 120 6.74 -2.60 6.76
CA LEU A 120 5.80 -3.60 6.23
C LEU A 120 6.55 -4.74 5.52
N ALA A 121 7.61 -4.40 4.79
CA ALA A 121 8.44 -5.41 4.14
C ALA A 121 9.14 -6.32 5.14
N LYS A 122 9.54 -5.80 6.31
CA LYS A 122 10.11 -6.61 7.39
C LYS A 122 9.11 -7.62 7.93
N VAL A 123 7.85 -7.21 8.07
CA VAL A 123 6.80 -8.07 8.66
C VAL A 123 6.29 -9.10 7.66
N TYR A 124 6.06 -8.70 6.42
CA TYR A 124 5.34 -9.53 5.43
C TYR A 124 6.23 -10.11 4.34
N GLY A 125 7.43 -9.62 4.17
CA GLY A 125 8.35 -10.07 3.13
C GLY A 125 9.39 -11.08 3.63
N THR A 126 10.46 -11.20 2.86
CA THR A 126 11.62 -12.04 3.20
C THR A 126 12.72 -11.20 3.82
N ASP A 127 13.82 -11.85 4.22
CA ASP A 127 14.99 -11.14 4.78
C ASP A 127 15.56 -10.09 3.82
N LYS A 128 15.39 -10.26 2.54
CA LYS A 128 15.91 -9.34 1.51
C LYS A 128 14.95 -8.22 1.17
N SER A 129 13.68 -8.35 1.55
CA SER A 129 12.63 -7.38 1.20
C SER A 129 12.90 -5.97 1.70
N PRO A 130 13.31 -5.74 2.97
CA PRO A 130 13.52 -4.38 3.44
C PRO A 130 14.56 -3.61 2.63
N ALA A 131 15.69 -4.22 2.31
CA ALA A 131 16.74 -3.58 1.52
C ALA A 131 16.28 -3.30 0.08
N PHE A 132 15.59 -4.26 -0.52
CA PHE A 132 15.06 -4.12 -1.87
C PHE A 132 14.05 -2.98 -1.96
N VAL A 133 13.07 -2.97 -1.07
CA VAL A 133 12.03 -1.94 -1.02
C VAL A 133 12.65 -0.55 -0.79
N LYS A 134 13.59 -0.46 0.16
CA LYS A 134 14.28 0.79 0.45
C LYS A 134 15.06 1.31 -0.77
N GLY A 135 15.73 0.41 -1.50
CA GLY A 135 16.50 0.78 -2.69
C GLY A 135 15.62 1.32 -3.81
N VAL A 136 14.52 0.63 -4.11
CA VAL A 136 13.58 1.07 -5.13
C VAL A 136 12.97 2.43 -4.77
N LEU A 137 12.50 2.56 -3.53
CA LEU A 137 11.86 3.81 -3.09
C LEU A 137 12.85 4.98 -3.02
N GLY A 138 14.10 4.72 -2.65
CA GLY A 138 15.14 5.74 -2.70
C GLY A 138 15.32 6.30 -4.10
N SER A 139 15.28 5.43 -5.10
CA SER A 139 15.37 5.83 -6.51
C SER A 139 14.14 6.66 -6.93
N VAL A 140 12.95 6.26 -6.48
CA VAL A 140 11.71 7.01 -6.77
C VAL A 140 11.78 8.42 -6.18
N VAL A 141 12.23 8.54 -4.93
CA VAL A 141 12.36 9.84 -4.25
C VAL A 141 13.37 10.74 -4.94
N ARG A 142 14.51 10.19 -5.37
CA ARG A 142 15.53 10.96 -6.09
C ARG A 142 15.00 11.51 -7.41
N ASP A 143 14.23 10.72 -8.15
CA ASP A 143 13.62 11.19 -9.39
C ASP A 143 12.69 12.38 -9.15
N GLY A 144 11.87 12.32 -8.13
CA GLY A 144 10.98 13.42 -7.77
C GLY A 144 11.72 14.69 -7.38
N ALA A 145 12.86 14.54 -6.72
CA ALA A 145 13.69 15.68 -6.32
C ALA A 145 14.38 16.36 -7.50
N GLU A 146 14.60 15.64 -8.60
CA GLU A 146 15.23 16.17 -9.82
C GLU A 146 14.24 16.90 -10.72
N GLU A 147 12.96 16.68 -10.52
CA GLU A 147 11.89 17.37 -11.25
C GLU A 147 11.59 18.74 -10.63
#